data_2fdda1373e7445fc596f20f3d4839f7d
#
_entry.id   2fdda1373e7445fc596f20f3d4839f7d
#
_cell.length_a   1.000
_cell.length_b   1.000
_cell.length_c   1.000
_cell.angle_alpha   90.00
_cell.angle_beta   90.00
_cell.angle_gamma   90.00
#
_symmetry.space_group_name_H-M   'P 1'
#
loop_
_entity.id
_entity.type
_entity.pdbx_description
1 polymer ?
#
loop_
_entity_poly.entity_id
_entity_poly.type
_entity_poly.pdbx_seq_one_letter_code
_entity_poly.pdbx_strand_id
1 'polypeptide(L)'
;IGDGHGMKLKCAHPVHGRPFAPEVTFVIDGGTRFVVGWSLDLAENVFAVAGAIQHGIRHHGKPFLYYSDNGSGETADILDKEVVGILPRLGINHPTGIAGNPQGRGIIERLNRTLPMRIARKYRTYFGKGADRETLRKTNRDLRSAFTALQQGKRLNARQQSAMRDLPSWSELIDAIRDGVEWYNNRPHDELPVKPNGKHYSPAEFRKKRLAEEDTEIEWLSDVELRDMFRPMVERPVRRCEIRWLNN
;
A
#
# COMPACT_ATOMS: atom_id res chain seq x y z
N ILE A 1 -5.94 3.77 -9.93
CA ILE A 1 -5.33 2.47 -10.24
C ILE A 1 -4.63 1.97 -8.99
N GLY A 2 -4.87 0.71 -8.59
CA GLY A 2 -4.25 0.10 -7.41
C GLY A 2 -3.46 -1.17 -7.74
N ASP A 3 -2.46 -1.47 -6.90
CA ASP A 3 -1.68 -2.71 -6.99
C ASP A 3 -0.86 -2.92 -5.70
N GLY A 4 -0.73 -4.19 -5.29
CA GLY A 4 0.12 -4.62 -4.18
C GLY A 4 1.55 -4.91 -4.61
N HIS A 5 2.51 -4.71 -3.71
CA HIS A 5 3.91 -4.97 -3.99
C HIS A 5 4.70 -5.39 -2.76
N GLY A 6 5.35 -6.56 -2.85
CA GLY A 6 6.27 -7.05 -1.80
C GLY A 6 7.48 -6.14 -1.63
N MET A 7 7.63 -5.52 -0.48
CA MET A 7 8.79 -4.71 -0.18
C MET A 7 10.06 -5.54 -0.14
N LYS A 8 11.09 -5.09 -0.85
CA LYS A 8 12.38 -5.81 -0.96
C LYS A 8 13.32 -5.48 0.21
N LEU A 9 12.75 -5.40 1.43
CA LEU A 9 13.48 -5.23 2.68
C LEU A 9 12.85 -6.11 3.77
N LYS A 10 13.54 -6.28 4.88
CA LYS A 10 12.94 -6.85 6.10
C LYS A 10 12.78 -5.76 7.14
N CYS A 11 11.65 -5.78 7.84
CA CYS A 11 11.37 -4.99 9.02
C CYS A 11 10.99 -5.88 10.21
N ALA A 12 10.89 -5.30 11.39
CA ALA A 12 10.40 -5.97 12.57
C ALA A 12 8.89 -6.18 12.47
N HIS A 13 8.43 -7.41 12.67
CA HIS A 13 7.00 -7.72 12.71
C HIS A 13 6.33 -7.00 13.91
N PRO A 14 5.18 -6.33 13.72
CA PRO A 14 4.59 -5.46 14.74
C PRO A 14 4.21 -6.18 16.04
N VAL A 15 3.95 -7.50 15.99
CA VAL A 15 3.51 -8.26 17.18
C VAL A 15 4.69 -8.93 17.89
N HIS A 16 5.59 -9.60 17.16
CA HIS A 16 6.64 -10.43 17.79
C HIS A 16 8.07 -9.96 17.44
N GLY A 17 8.24 -8.87 16.71
CA GLY A 17 9.53 -8.24 16.39
C GLY A 17 10.42 -9.00 15.42
N ARG A 18 10.07 -10.22 14.99
CA ARG A 18 10.92 -11.01 14.08
C ARG A 18 11.02 -10.39 12.70
N PRO A 19 12.18 -10.51 12.01
CA PRO A 19 12.35 -9.99 10.67
C PRO A 19 11.42 -10.68 9.66
N PHE A 20 10.67 -9.89 8.90
CA PHE A 20 9.84 -10.38 7.80
C PHE A 20 9.81 -9.33 6.67
N ALA A 21 9.35 -9.70 5.49
CA ALA A 21 9.16 -8.80 4.37
C ALA A 21 7.68 -8.42 4.28
N PRO A 22 7.33 -7.13 4.46
CA PRO A 22 5.94 -6.69 4.39
C PRO A 22 5.50 -6.42 2.95
N GLU A 23 4.19 -6.25 2.79
CA GLU A 23 3.53 -5.86 1.56
C GLU A 23 3.07 -4.41 1.66
N VAL A 24 3.21 -3.65 0.56
CA VAL A 24 2.67 -2.29 0.43
C VAL A 24 1.70 -2.25 -0.74
N THR A 25 0.51 -1.69 -0.53
CA THR A 25 -0.44 -1.42 -1.61
C THR A 25 -0.47 0.07 -1.87
N PHE A 26 -0.37 0.46 -3.14
CA PHE A 26 -0.51 1.85 -3.56
C PHE A 26 -1.75 2.04 -4.43
N VAL A 27 -2.37 3.20 -4.29
CA VAL A 27 -3.40 3.70 -5.20
C VAL A 27 -2.93 5.00 -5.82
N ILE A 28 -2.87 5.05 -7.14
CA ILE A 28 -2.40 6.20 -7.93
C ILE A 28 -3.51 6.75 -8.83
N ASP A 29 -3.63 8.05 -8.91
CA ASP A 29 -4.44 8.70 -9.93
C ASP A 29 -3.76 8.57 -11.31
N GLY A 30 -4.39 7.83 -12.20
CA GLY A 30 -3.86 7.55 -13.54
C GLY A 30 -3.66 8.79 -14.41
N GLY A 31 -4.48 9.84 -14.21
CA GLY A 31 -4.39 11.10 -14.98
C GLY A 31 -3.23 11.98 -14.54
N THR A 32 -3.03 12.12 -13.24
CA THR A 32 -2.08 13.07 -12.65
C THR A 32 -0.82 12.41 -12.10
N ARG A 33 -0.75 11.10 -12.07
CA ARG A 33 0.35 10.31 -11.45
C ARG A 33 0.49 10.56 -9.94
N PHE A 34 -0.51 11.17 -9.31
CA PHE A 34 -0.51 11.45 -7.88
C PHE A 34 -0.87 10.18 -7.08
N VAL A 35 -0.03 9.80 -6.13
CA VAL A 35 -0.34 8.70 -5.19
C VAL A 35 -1.36 9.23 -4.20
N VAL A 36 -2.60 8.75 -4.32
CA VAL A 36 -3.74 9.17 -3.50
C VAL A 36 -3.89 8.33 -2.23
N GLY A 37 -3.46 7.08 -2.25
CA GLY A 37 -3.62 6.18 -1.13
C GLY A 37 -2.54 5.13 -1.04
N TRP A 38 -2.35 4.60 0.16
CA TRP A 38 -1.45 3.50 0.42
C TRP A 38 -1.80 2.78 1.72
N SER A 39 -1.37 1.54 1.82
CA SER A 39 -1.40 0.75 3.05
C SER A 39 -0.13 -0.09 3.19
N LEU A 40 0.23 -0.45 4.40
CA LEU A 40 1.31 -1.39 4.71
C LEU A 40 0.70 -2.55 5.49
N ASP A 41 0.91 -3.77 5.01
CA ASP A 41 0.34 -4.98 5.62
C ASP A 41 1.38 -6.11 5.75
N LEU A 42 1.01 -7.15 6.48
CA LEU A 42 1.87 -8.32 6.71
C LEU A 42 2.03 -9.18 5.45
N ALA A 43 1.02 -9.23 4.61
CA ALA A 43 0.97 -9.97 3.36
C ALA A 43 -0.08 -9.35 2.43
N GLU A 44 -0.05 -9.71 1.15
CA GLU A 44 -1.11 -9.38 0.21
C GLU A 44 -2.45 -9.96 0.67
N ASN A 45 -3.44 -9.08 0.81
CA ASN A 45 -4.80 -9.46 1.18
C ASN A 45 -5.80 -8.34 0.86
N VAL A 46 -7.08 -8.67 0.86
CA VAL A 46 -8.16 -7.72 0.57
C VAL A 46 -8.22 -6.53 1.53
N PHE A 47 -7.79 -6.69 2.78
CA PHE A 47 -7.80 -5.60 3.76
C PHE A 47 -6.68 -4.60 3.49
N ALA A 48 -5.54 -5.04 2.93
CA ALA A 48 -4.49 -4.15 2.45
C ALA A 48 -5.01 -3.25 1.34
N VAL A 49 -5.72 -3.82 0.34
CA VAL A 49 -6.36 -3.07 -0.75
C VAL A 49 -7.41 -2.10 -0.20
N ALA A 50 -8.33 -2.59 0.63
CA ALA A 50 -9.35 -1.76 1.27
C ALA A 50 -8.72 -0.61 2.09
N GLY A 51 -7.66 -0.89 2.85
CA GLY A 51 -6.92 0.12 3.62
C GLY A 51 -6.30 1.21 2.76
N ALA A 52 -5.71 0.85 1.61
CA ALA A 52 -5.15 1.81 0.67
C ALA A 52 -6.23 2.69 0.03
N ILE A 53 -7.39 2.12 -0.35
CA ILE A 53 -8.54 2.85 -0.87
C ILE A 53 -9.13 3.77 0.21
N GLN A 54 -9.32 3.27 1.43
CA GLN A 54 -9.81 4.05 2.56
C GLN A 54 -8.91 5.26 2.88
N HIS A 55 -7.58 5.04 2.87
CA HIS A 55 -6.61 6.12 3.02
C HIS A 55 -6.78 7.18 1.92
N GLY A 56 -6.92 6.74 0.68
CA GLY A 56 -7.15 7.63 -0.46
C GLY A 56 -8.43 8.47 -0.32
N ILE A 57 -9.55 7.84 0.01
CA ILE A 57 -10.83 8.52 0.19
C ILE A 57 -10.77 9.54 1.34
N ARG A 58 -10.17 9.17 2.47
CA ARG A 58 -10.03 10.06 3.64
C ARG A 58 -9.29 11.35 3.33
N HIS A 59 -8.24 11.29 2.51
CA HIS A 59 -7.34 12.42 2.28
C HIS A 59 -7.57 13.14 0.95
N HIS A 60 -8.25 12.51 0.00
CA HIS A 60 -8.36 13.03 -1.37
C HIS A 60 -9.75 12.92 -1.97
N GLY A 61 -10.74 12.44 -1.18
CA GLY A 61 -12.13 12.28 -1.60
C GLY A 61 -12.41 10.98 -2.33
N LYS A 62 -13.68 10.71 -2.54
CA LYS A 62 -14.18 9.47 -3.16
C LYS A 62 -13.90 9.47 -4.67
N PRO A 63 -13.26 8.43 -5.23
CA PRO A 63 -13.09 8.29 -6.66
C PRO A 63 -14.38 7.79 -7.31
N PHE A 64 -14.60 8.15 -8.56
CA PHE A 64 -15.67 7.58 -9.38
C PHE A 64 -15.34 6.14 -9.83
N LEU A 65 -14.06 5.85 -10.05
CA LEU A 65 -13.58 4.60 -10.60
C LEU A 65 -12.31 4.14 -9.89
N TYR A 66 -12.28 2.87 -9.52
CA TYR A 66 -11.09 2.15 -9.09
C TYR A 66 -10.73 1.08 -10.13
N TYR A 67 -9.50 1.04 -10.60
CA TYR A 67 -9.01 0.08 -11.58
C TYR A 67 -7.90 -0.77 -10.98
N SER A 68 -8.01 -2.07 -11.07
CA SER A 68 -7.00 -3.02 -10.60
C SER A 68 -6.83 -4.20 -11.56
N ASP A 69 -5.97 -5.13 -11.18
CA ASP A 69 -5.91 -6.42 -11.87
C ASP A 69 -6.97 -7.41 -11.32
N ASN A 70 -6.92 -8.64 -11.84
CA ASN A 70 -7.79 -9.74 -11.41
C ASN A 70 -7.17 -10.52 -10.23
N GLY A 71 -6.27 -9.93 -9.46
CA GLY A 71 -5.68 -10.56 -8.27
C GLY A 71 -6.73 -10.89 -7.21
N SER A 72 -6.51 -11.96 -6.45
CA SER A 72 -7.48 -12.41 -5.43
C SER A 72 -7.74 -11.39 -4.32
N GLY A 73 -6.77 -10.52 -4.02
CA GLY A 73 -6.94 -9.42 -3.07
C GLY A 73 -7.77 -8.28 -3.63
N GLU A 74 -7.75 -8.08 -4.95
CA GLU A 74 -8.45 -7.00 -5.66
C GLU A 74 -9.91 -7.35 -6.00
N THR A 75 -10.22 -8.62 -6.22
CA THR A 75 -11.55 -9.10 -6.69
C THR A 75 -12.29 -9.91 -5.63
N ALA A 76 -11.94 -9.76 -4.35
CA ALA A 76 -12.61 -10.47 -3.27
C ALA A 76 -14.05 -9.97 -3.05
N ASP A 77 -14.96 -10.87 -2.67
CA ASP A 77 -16.37 -10.56 -2.36
C ASP A 77 -16.54 -9.37 -1.40
N ILE A 78 -15.59 -9.18 -0.48
CA ILE A 78 -15.60 -8.04 0.47
C ILE A 78 -15.52 -6.70 -0.27
N LEU A 79 -14.78 -6.62 -1.38
CA LEU A 79 -14.68 -5.41 -2.20
C LEU A 79 -15.82 -5.30 -3.20
N ASP A 80 -16.15 -6.38 -3.91
CA ASP A 80 -16.88 -6.32 -5.18
C ASP A 80 -18.29 -6.91 -5.16
N LYS A 81 -18.68 -7.68 -4.15
CA LYS A 81 -20.00 -8.28 -4.14
C LYS A 81 -21.10 -7.22 -4.23
N GLU A 82 -21.99 -7.35 -5.22
CA GLU A 82 -22.93 -6.35 -5.71
C GLU A 82 -23.69 -5.56 -4.63
N VAL A 83 -24.09 -6.21 -3.54
CA VAL A 83 -24.90 -5.55 -2.49
C VAL A 83 -24.07 -5.22 -1.25
N VAL A 84 -23.12 -6.07 -0.89
CA VAL A 84 -22.40 -6.00 0.40
C VAL A 84 -20.94 -5.60 0.25
N GLY A 85 -20.42 -5.59 -0.96
CA GLY A 85 -19.04 -5.17 -1.24
C GLY A 85 -18.80 -3.70 -0.92
N ILE A 86 -17.58 -3.36 -0.52
CA ILE A 86 -17.20 -2.00 -0.14
C ILE A 86 -17.35 -1.03 -1.32
N LEU A 87 -16.86 -1.40 -2.49
CA LEU A 87 -16.87 -0.53 -3.68
C LEU A 87 -18.29 -0.28 -4.20
N PRO A 88 -19.16 -1.28 -4.38
CA PRO A 88 -20.56 -1.05 -4.74
C PRO A 88 -21.32 -0.19 -3.73
N ARG A 89 -21.12 -0.39 -2.41
CA ARG A 89 -21.76 0.45 -1.38
C ARG A 89 -21.32 1.90 -1.43
N LEU A 90 -20.09 2.14 -1.84
CA LEU A 90 -19.56 3.49 -2.07
C LEU A 90 -19.96 4.08 -3.44
N GLY A 91 -20.60 3.29 -4.30
CA GLY A 91 -20.90 3.71 -5.69
C GLY A 91 -19.64 3.86 -6.55
N ILE A 92 -18.57 3.16 -6.21
CA ILE A 92 -17.30 3.18 -6.94
C ILE A 92 -17.33 2.09 -8.00
N ASN A 93 -17.18 2.47 -9.27
CA ASN A 93 -17.04 1.50 -10.36
C ASN A 93 -15.69 0.81 -10.27
N HIS A 94 -15.68 -0.53 -10.36
CA HIS A 94 -14.46 -1.33 -10.31
C HIS A 94 -14.28 -2.19 -11.57
N PRO A 95 -13.82 -1.62 -12.68
CA PRO A 95 -13.38 -2.42 -13.83
C PRO A 95 -12.04 -3.06 -13.51
N THR A 96 -11.94 -4.36 -13.78
CA THR A 96 -10.69 -5.10 -13.70
C THR A 96 -10.00 -5.16 -15.05
N GLY A 97 -8.68 -5.32 -15.05
CA GLY A 97 -7.88 -5.38 -16.27
C GLY A 97 -8.25 -6.55 -17.17
N ILE A 98 -8.23 -6.34 -18.48
CA ILE A 98 -8.36 -7.41 -19.47
C ILE A 98 -7.12 -8.31 -19.36
N ALA A 99 -7.32 -9.61 -19.18
CA ALA A 99 -6.24 -10.57 -19.11
C ALA A 99 -5.33 -10.46 -20.35
N GLY A 100 -4.02 -10.34 -20.14
CA GLY A 100 -3.04 -10.21 -21.21
C GLY A 100 -2.85 -8.79 -21.77
N ASN A 101 -3.53 -7.75 -21.24
CA ASN A 101 -3.30 -6.37 -21.62
C ASN A 101 -2.50 -5.60 -20.54
N PRO A 102 -1.15 -5.50 -20.65
CA PRO A 102 -0.32 -4.84 -19.66
C PRO A 102 -0.37 -3.30 -19.71
N GLN A 103 -0.92 -2.71 -20.79
CA GLN A 103 -0.84 -1.26 -21.01
C GLN A 103 -1.61 -0.46 -19.95
N GLY A 104 -2.75 -0.95 -19.49
CA GLY A 104 -3.55 -0.28 -18.46
C GLY A 104 -2.87 -0.20 -17.09
N ARG A 105 -1.86 -1.05 -16.81
CA ARG A 105 -1.15 -1.14 -15.53
C ARG A 105 0.26 -0.56 -15.53
N GLY A 106 0.78 -0.17 -16.69
CA GLY A 106 2.15 0.36 -16.81
C GLY A 106 2.45 1.51 -15.85
N ILE A 107 1.44 2.29 -15.47
CA ILE A 107 1.56 3.42 -14.53
C ILE A 107 1.89 2.92 -13.12
N ILE A 108 1.08 2.02 -12.58
CA ILE A 108 1.26 1.50 -11.21
C ILE A 108 2.49 0.60 -11.12
N GLU A 109 2.77 -0.19 -12.15
CA GLU A 109 4.00 -1.01 -12.21
C GLU A 109 5.26 -0.15 -12.15
N ARG A 110 5.27 1.01 -12.83
CA ARG A 110 6.40 1.96 -12.79
C ARG A 110 6.54 2.57 -11.40
N LEU A 111 5.43 2.93 -10.74
CA LEU A 111 5.43 3.36 -9.34
C LEU A 111 6.06 2.29 -8.45
N ASN A 112 5.60 1.04 -8.57
CA ASN A 112 6.06 -0.10 -7.78
C ASN A 112 7.55 -0.43 -8.00
N ARG A 113 8.08 -0.14 -9.19
CA ARG A 113 9.54 -0.24 -9.45
C ARG A 113 10.35 0.91 -8.86
N THR A 114 9.73 2.07 -8.65
CA THR A 114 10.44 3.30 -8.24
C THR A 114 10.36 3.53 -6.74
N LEU A 115 9.16 3.66 -6.20
CA LEU A 115 8.94 4.15 -4.84
C LEU A 115 9.33 3.12 -3.76
N PRO A 116 8.83 1.86 -3.77
CA PRO A 116 9.25 0.85 -2.80
C PRO A 116 10.75 0.57 -2.84
N MET A 117 11.34 0.54 -4.04
CA MET A 117 12.77 0.32 -4.21
C MET A 117 13.60 1.45 -3.59
N ARG A 118 13.19 2.71 -3.80
CA ARG A 118 13.84 3.88 -3.21
C ARG A 118 13.80 3.83 -1.68
N ILE A 119 12.66 3.46 -1.10
CA ILE A 119 12.48 3.32 0.33
C ILE A 119 13.36 2.18 0.85
N ALA A 120 13.25 1.00 0.27
CA ALA A 120 13.93 -0.20 0.73
C ALA A 120 15.46 -0.07 0.71
N ARG A 121 16.04 0.61 -0.28
CA ARG A 121 17.50 0.80 -0.42
C ARG A 121 18.13 1.60 0.72
N LYS A 122 17.35 2.32 1.52
CA LYS A 122 17.86 3.05 2.69
C LYS A 122 18.25 2.11 3.84
N TYR A 123 17.81 0.85 3.81
CA TYR A 123 17.95 -0.10 4.92
C TYR A 123 18.95 -1.21 4.61
N ARG A 124 19.74 -1.60 5.60
CA ARG A 124 20.72 -2.71 5.48
C ARG A 124 20.06 -4.07 5.28
N THR A 125 18.77 -4.17 5.56
CA THR A 125 17.96 -5.38 5.33
C THR A 125 17.41 -5.49 3.90
N TYR A 126 17.77 -4.55 3.00
CA TYR A 126 17.38 -4.57 1.59
C TYR A 126 17.94 -5.81 0.88
N PHE A 127 17.08 -6.53 0.14
CA PHE A 127 17.43 -7.75 -0.60
C PHE A 127 17.03 -7.73 -2.09
N GLY A 128 16.67 -6.56 -2.62
CA GLY A 128 16.31 -6.39 -4.03
C GLY A 128 17.53 -6.30 -4.96
N LYS A 129 17.28 -5.92 -6.21
CA LYS A 129 18.31 -5.78 -7.25
C LYS A 129 19.41 -4.78 -6.81
N GLY A 130 20.67 -5.22 -6.87
CA GLY A 130 21.81 -4.42 -6.47
C GLY A 130 22.08 -4.41 -4.96
N ALA A 131 21.43 -5.29 -4.18
CA ALA A 131 21.76 -5.46 -2.77
C ALA A 131 23.17 -6.02 -2.60
N ASP A 132 23.92 -5.51 -1.62
CA ASP A 132 25.18 -6.11 -1.19
C ASP A 132 24.89 -7.43 -0.47
N ARG A 133 25.18 -8.52 -1.17
CA ARG A 133 24.91 -9.89 -0.69
C ARG A 133 25.71 -10.25 0.55
N GLU A 134 26.91 -9.72 0.71
CA GLU A 134 27.75 -10.01 1.87
C GLU A 134 27.19 -9.31 3.11
N THR A 135 26.91 -8.02 3.03
CA THR A 135 26.26 -7.25 4.09
C THR A 135 24.92 -7.89 4.48
N LEU A 136 24.10 -8.26 3.50
CA LEU A 136 22.80 -8.89 3.75
C LEU A 136 22.96 -10.26 4.48
N ARG A 137 23.91 -11.09 4.07
CA ARG A 137 24.20 -12.38 4.75
C ARG A 137 24.64 -12.15 6.19
N LYS A 138 25.55 -11.20 6.45
CA LYS A 138 26.00 -10.83 7.80
C LYS A 138 24.83 -10.35 8.64
N THR A 139 24.07 -9.37 8.15
CA THR A 139 22.90 -8.83 8.86
C THR A 139 21.88 -9.92 9.19
N ASN A 140 21.50 -10.77 8.23
CA ASN A 140 20.55 -11.86 8.47
C ASN A 140 21.06 -12.90 9.49
N ARG A 141 22.36 -13.24 9.46
CA ARG A 141 22.98 -14.16 10.43
C ARG A 141 22.94 -13.56 11.84
N ASP A 142 23.33 -12.28 11.96
CA ASP A 142 23.43 -11.59 13.25
C ASP A 142 22.02 -11.33 13.83
N LEU A 143 21.02 -11.04 13.00
CA LEU A 143 19.61 -11.01 13.39
C LEU A 143 19.11 -12.37 13.91
N ARG A 144 19.36 -13.47 13.18
CA ARG A 144 18.98 -14.80 13.65
C ARG A 144 19.60 -15.12 15.01
N SER A 145 20.90 -14.83 15.16
CA SER A 145 21.63 -15.02 16.42
C SER A 145 21.03 -14.17 17.55
N ALA A 146 20.66 -12.90 17.27
CA ALA A 146 20.02 -12.03 18.24
C ALA A 146 18.69 -12.59 18.73
N PHE A 147 17.82 -13.02 17.80
CA PHE A 147 16.52 -13.60 18.16
C PHE A 147 16.66 -14.92 18.93
N THR A 148 17.62 -15.78 18.59
CA THR A 148 17.91 -16.99 19.34
C THR A 148 18.37 -16.65 20.78
N ALA A 149 19.23 -15.65 20.95
CA ALA A 149 19.68 -15.19 22.26
C ALA A 149 18.51 -14.66 23.11
N LEU A 150 17.63 -13.84 22.52
CA LEU A 150 16.44 -13.32 23.19
C LEU A 150 15.48 -14.42 23.63
N GLN A 151 15.24 -15.42 22.79
CA GLN A 151 14.41 -16.59 23.15
C GLN A 151 14.99 -17.40 24.32
N GLN A 152 16.31 -17.39 24.48
CA GLN A 152 17.01 -18.05 25.59
C GLN A 152 17.19 -17.13 26.81
N GLY A 153 16.59 -15.94 26.83
CA GLY A 153 16.76 -14.96 27.91
C GLY A 153 18.17 -14.40 28.07
N LYS A 154 19.02 -14.54 27.03
CA LYS A 154 20.41 -14.07 27.05
C LYS A 154 20.52 -12.61 26.65
N ARG A 155 21.51 -11.91 27.24
CA ARG A 155 21.86 -10.56 26.81
C ARG A 155 22.48 -10.55 25.41
N LEU A 156 22.11 -9.57 24.61
CA LEU A 156 22.67 -9.39 23.27
C LEU A 156 24.09 -8.84 23.33
N ASN A 157 24.98 -9.40 22.54
CA ASN A 157 26.32 -8.83 22.31
C ASN A 157 26.26 -7.63 21.35
N ALA A 158 27.38 -6.90 21.20
CA ALA A 158 27.46 -5.68 20.41
C ALA A 158 27.04 -5.86 18.93
N ARG A 159 27.38 -7.00 18.30
CA ARG A 159 26.98 -7.31 16.91
C ARG A 159 25.48 -7.54 16.80
N GLN A 160 24.91 -8.31 17.71
CA GLN A 160 23.47 -8.59 17.77
C GLN A 160 22.68 -7.30 18.01
N GLN A 161 23.14 -6.43 18.91
CA GLN A 161 22.53 -5.12 19.14
C GLN A 161 22.59 -4.24 17.89
N SER A 162 23.72 -4.23 17.18
CA SER A 162 23.85 -3.49 15.92
C SER A 162 22.87 -4.01 14.87
N ALA A 163 22.79 -5.32 14.68
CA ALA A 163 21.84 -5.92 13.73
C ALA A 163 20.39 -5.61 14.08
N MET A 164 20.03 -5.58 15.36
CA MET A 164 18.69 -5.19 15.81
C MET A 164 18.37 -3.72 15.51
N ARG A 165 19.34 -2.80 15.60
CA ARG A 165 19.17 -1.39 15.19
C ARG A 165 19.07 -1.22 13.67
N ASP A 166 19.69 -2.11 12.89
CA ASP A 166 19.62 -2.12 11.43
C ASP A 166 18.26 -2.64 10.90
N LEU A 167 17.46 -3.27 11.75
CA LEU A 167 16.12 -3.77 11.42
C LEU A 167 15.09 -2.67 11.69
N PRO A 168 14.52 -2.04 10.66
CA PRO A 168 13.52 -1.00 10.89
C PRO A 168 12.30 -1.55 11.61
N SER A 169 11.76 -0.78 12.52
CA SER A 169 10.47 -1.05 13.15
C SER A 169 9.33 -0.86 12.15
N TRP A 170 8.14 -1.34 12.51
CA TRP A 170 6.93 -1.13 11.71
C TRP A 170 6.57 0.35 11.56
N SER A 171 6.68 1.15 12.65
CA SER A 171 6.41 2.59 12.64
C SER A 171 7.41 3.36 11.79
N GLU A 172 8.71 3.07 11.89
CA GLU A 172 9.74 3.68 11.04
C GLU A 172 9.49 3.40 9.55
N LEU A 173 8.98 2.22 9.22
CA LEU A 173 8.65 1.91 7.84
C LEU A 173 7.40 2.66 7.35
N ILE A 174 6.38 2.83 8.20
CA ILE A 174 5.21 3.67 7.92
C ILE A 174 5.65 5.11 7.62
N ASP A 175 6.50 5.67 8.45
CA ASP A 175 7.02 7.04 8.27
C ASP A 175 7.86 7.14 6.97
N ALA A 176 8.70 6.14 6.68
CA ALA A 176 9.49 6.10 5.46
C ALA A 176 8.62 5.99 4.18
N ILE A 177 7.47 5.31 4.25
CA ILE A 177 6.50 5.25 3.14
C ILE A 177 5.83 6.61 2.97
N ARG A 178 5.37 7.24 4.06
CA ARG A 178 4.78 8.58 4.03
C ARG A 178 5.71 9.60 3.37
N ASP A 179 6.95 9.67 3.85
CA ASP A 179 7.98 10.56 3.29
C ASP A 179 8.28 10.23 1.82
N GLY A 180 8.29 8.95 1.50
CA GLY A 180 8.48 8.46 0.13
C GLY A 180 7.36 8.89 -0.81
N VAL A 181 6.10 8.79 -0.39
CA VAL A 181 4.91 9.23 -1.13
C VAL A 181 4.94 10.75 -1.31
N GLU A 182 5.25 11.50 -0.25
CA GLU A 182 5.39 12.95 -0.33
C GLU A 182 6.47 13.35 -1.32
N TRP A 183 7.65 12.73 -1.23
CA TRP A 183 8.72 12.95 -2.20
C TRP A 183 8.28 12.64 -3.63
N TYR A 184 7.58 11.52 -3.86
CA TYR A 184 7.11 11.13 -5.19
C TYR A 184 6.11 12.14 -5.75
N ASN A 185 5.15 12.56 -4.94
CA ASN A 185 4.10 13.49 -5.35
C ASN A 185 4.62 14.91 -5.63
N ASN A 186 5.74 15.31 -5.01
CA ASN A 186 6.29 16.66 -5.15
C ASN A 186 7.47 16.77 -6.13
N ARG A 187 7.99 15.65 -6.67
CA ARG A 187 9.05 15.72 -7.66
C ARG A 187 8.51 15.91 -9.09
N PRO A 188 9.23 16.61 -9.98
CA PRO A 188 8.88 16.64 -11.41
C PRO A 188 8.78 15.23 -11.99
N HIS A 189 7.78 15.00 -12.83
CA HIS A 189 7.51 13.70 -13.44
C HIS A 189 7.52 13.83 -14.98
N ASP A 190 8.43 13.12 -15.64
CA ASP A 190 8.72 13.22 -17.06
C ASP A 190 7.56 12.86 -18.00
N GLU A 191 6.56 12.11 -17.52
CA GLU A 191 5.33 11.83 -18.28
C GLU A 191 4.24 12.91 -18.13
N LEU A 192 4.45 13.88 -17.23
CA LEU A 192 3.53 14.99 -17.09
C LEU A 192 3.90 16.17 -18.00
N PRO A 193 2.97 17.04 -18.34
CA PRO A 193 3.24 18.21 -19.20
C PRO A 193 4.39 19.07 -18.66
N VAL A 194 4.98 19.82 -19.60
CA VAL A 194 6.04 20.79 -19.29
C VAL A 194 5.39 22.14 -18.92
N LYS A 195 5.88 22.77 -17.87
CA LYS A 195 5.51 24.11 -17.45
C LYS A 195 6.18 25.19 -18.33
N PRO A 196 5.69 26.44 -18.34
CA PRO A 196 6.34 27.51 -19.10
C PRO A 196 7.81 27.75 -18.75
N ASN A 197 8.25 27.35 -17.56
CA ASN A 197 9.67 27.45 -17.13
C ASN A 197 10.56 26.27 -17.60
N GLY A 198 10.05 25.42 -18.50
CA GLY A 198 10.78 24.29 -19.06
C GLY A 198 10.88 23.05 -18.15
N LYS A 199 10.32 23.07 -16.95
CA LYS A 199 10.28 21.91 -16.04
C LYS A 199 8.95 21.17 -16.15
N HIS A 200 8.97 19.85 -16.01
CA HIS A 200 7.74 19.06 -15.89
C HIS A 200 6.99 19.41 -14.61
N TYR A 201 5.67 19.26 -14.65
CA TYR A 201 4.87 19.29 -13.43
C TYR A 201 5.25 18.15 -12.48
N SER A 202 5.15 18.41 -11.18
CA SER A 202 5.03 17.32 -10.20
C SER A 202 3.60 16.77 -10.21
N PRO A 203 3.37 15.52 -9.76
CA PRO A 203 2.03 14.98 -9.59
C PRO A 203 1.11 15.88 -8.76
N ALA A 204 1.60 16.44 -7.65
CA ALA A 204 0.83 17.34 -6.79
C ALA A 204 0.44 18.64 -7.49
N GLU A 205 1.39 19.29 -8.19
CA GLU A 205 1.10 20.51 -8.96
C GLU A 205 0.10 20.24 -10.08
N PHE A 206 0.27 19.12 -10.80
CA PHE A 206 -0.60 18.80 -11.94
C PHE A 206 -2.01 18.42 -11.47
N ARG A 207 -2.13 17.65 -10.37
CA ARG A 207 -3.44 17.35 -9.78
C ARG A 207 -4.15 18.61 -9.33
N LYS A 208 -3.47 19.52 -8.64
CA LYS A 208 -4.04 20.80 -8.22
C LYS A 208 -4.55 21.62 -9.42
N LYS A 209 -3.77 21.68 -10.50
CA LYS A 209 -4.14 22.35 -11.74
C LYS A 209 -5.40 21.72 -12.35
N ARG A 210 -5.43 20.39 -12.50
CA ARG A 210 -6.56 19.68 -13.10
C ARG A 210 -7.86 19.87 -12.32
N LEU A 211 -7.81 19.74 -11.00
CA LEU A 211 -8.99 19.96 -10.14
C LEU A 211 -9.55 21.38 -10.27
N ALA A 212 -8.67 22.38 -10.43
CA ALA A 212 -9.11 23.76 -10.61
C ALA A 212 -9.69 24.03 -12.02
N GLU A 213 -9.16 23.38 -13.06
CA GLU A 213 -9.63 23.55 -14.45
C GLU A 213 -10.94 22.81 -14.73
N GLU A 214 -11.16 21.67 -14.12
CA GLU A 214 -12.31 20.82 -14.36
C GLU A 214 -13.53 21.20 -13.49
N ASP A 215 -13.38 22.17 -12.60
CA ASP A 215 -14.41 22.56 -11.60
C ASP A 215 -15.03 21.32 -10.92
N THR A 216 -14.15 20.36 -10.61
CA THR A 216 -14.56 19.06 -10.12
C THR A 216 -14.98 19.15 -8.65
N GLU A 217 -16.23 18.89 -8.38
CA GLU A 217 -16.73 18.72 -7.02
C GLU A 217 -16.25 17.37 -6.46
N ILE A 218 -15.45 17.44 -5.39
CA ILE A 218 -14.93 16.24 -4.71
C ILE A 218 -15.94 15.80 -3.66
N GLU A 219 -16.42 14.57 -3.76
CA GLU A 219 -17.27 13.97 -2.73
C GLU A 219 -16.42 13.52 -1.53
N TRP A 220 -16.71 14.10 -0.37
CA TRP A 220 -16.07 13.79 0.90
C TRP A 220 -16.98 12.95 1.78
N LEU A 221 -16.41 11.96 2.44
CA LEU A 221 -17.09 11.18 3.47
C LEU A 221 -16.59 11.62 4.85
N SER A 222 -17.51 11.71 5.81
CA SER A 222 -17.14 11.86 7.22
C SER A 222 -16.40 10.62 7.73
N ASP A 223 -15.64 10.76 8.83
CA ASP A 223 -14.93 9.63 9.45
C ASP A 223 -15.89 8.49 9.90
N VAL A 224 -17.14 8.83 10.24
CA VAL A 224 -18.17 7.85 10.61
C VAL A 224 -18.62 7.06 9.40
N GLU A 225 -19.00 7.75 8.31
CA GLU A 225 -19.39 7.13 7.05
C GLU A 225 -18.27 6.27 6.49
N LEU A 226 -17.05 6.80 6.46
CA LEU A 226 -15.89 6.08 5.97
C LEU A 226 -15.65 4.79 6.77
N ARG A 227 -15.70 4.85 8.10
CA ARG A 227 -15.57 3.68 8.95
C ARG A 227 -16.67 2.66 8.69
N ASP A 228 -17.91 3.11 8.56
CA ASP A 228 -19.06 2.22 8.41
C ASP A 228 -19.09 1.58 7.00
N MET A 229 -18.70 2.31 5.96
CA MET A 229 -18.60 1.79 4.60
C MET A 229 -17.46 0.75 4.44
N PHE A 230 -16.40 0.84 5.22
CA PHE A 230 -15.29 -0.12 5.17
C PHE A 230 -15.44 -1.31 6.14
N ARG A 231 -16.53 -1.39 6.89
CA ARG A 231 -16.85 -2.62 7.66
C ARG A 231 -17.26 -3.73 6.71
N PRO A 232 -16.65 -4.93 6.83
CA PRO A 232 -17.10 -6.09 6.08
C PRO A 232 -18.56 -6.39 6.38
N MET A 233 -19.34 -6.63 5.35
CA MET A 233 -20.73 -7.08 5.46
C MET A 233 -20.85 -8.48 4.89
N VAL A 234 -21.71 -9.29 5.49
CA VAL A 234 -22.01 -10.64 5.04
C VAL A 234 -23.52 -10.86 4.99
N GLU A 235 -23.98 -11.45 3.90
CA GLU A 235 -25.38 -11.91 3.76
C GLU A 235 -25.53 -13.27 4.43
N ARG A 236 -26.60 -13.43 5.17
CA ARG A 236 -26.98 -14.72 5.78
C ARG A 236 -28.46 -15.01 5.50
N PRO A 237 -28.81 -16.21 5.03
CA PRO A 237 -30.22 -16.57 4.87
C PRO A 237 -30.87 -16.72 6.24
N VAL A 238 -32.06 -16.14 6.38
CA VAL A 238 -32.95 -16.42 7.52
C VAL A 238 -33.70 -17.73 7.23
N ARG A 239 -33.53 -18.74 8.07
CA ARG A 239 -34.28 -20.01 7.98
C ARG A 239 -35.02 -20.24 9.28
N ARG A 240 -36.34 -20.44 9.22
CA ARG A 240 -37.19 -20.67 10.40
C ARG A 240 -37.05 -19.57 11.47
N CYS A 241 -36.94 -18.30 11.04
CA CYS A 241 -36.71 -17.14 11.88
C CYS A 241 -35.36 -17.14 12.62
N GLU A 242 -34.39 -17.95 12.20
CA GLU A 242 -33.06 -18.05 12.78
C GLU A 242 -31.98 -17.62 11.77
N ILE A 243 -30.95 -16.94 12.25
CA ILE A 243 -29.74 -16.60 11.52
C ILE A 243 -28.57 -17.38 12.12
N ARG A 244 -27.93 -18.22 11.32
CA ARG A 244 -26.70 -18.92 11.75
C ARG A 244 -25.49 -18.02 11.59
N TRP A 245 -24.75 -17.82 12.67
CA TRP A 245 -23.54 -17.03 12.69
C TRP A 245 -22.34 -17.90 13.10
N LEU A 246 -21.25 -17.88 12.31
CA LEU A 246 -20.00 -18.63 12.57
C LEU A 246 -20.23 -20.14 12.88
N ASN A 247 -21.10 -20.81 12.13
CA ASN A 247 -21.45 -22.23 12.27
C ASN A 247 -22.14 -22.62 13.62
N ASN A 248 -22.62 -21.64 14.37
CA ASN A 248 -23.50 -21.86 15.54
C ASN A 248 -24.96 -21.58 15.20
#